data_84f47e77ae42f9a9cb23c1ae907cccb5
#
_entry.id   84f47e77ae42f9a9cb23c1ae907cccb5
#
_cell.length_a   1.000
_cell.length_b   1.000
_cell.length_c   1.000
_cell.angle_alpha   90.00
_cell.angle_beta   90.00
_cell.angle_gamma   90.00
#
_symmetry.space_group_name_H-M   'P 1'
#
loop_
_entity.id
_entity.type
_entity.pdbx_description
1 polymer ?
#
loop_
_entity_poly.entity_id
_entity_poly.type
_entity_poly.pdbx_seq_one_letter_code
_entity_poly.pdbx_strand_id
1 'polypeptide(L)'
;MTIVGLGNPGQQYSNTKHNAGYWVLDKLAEELSLTFKLGKGDYVHSKNADLRLVKPIGYMNNSGIGLKSYMDYFNIDINNILVVYDDADLPLGKIRFKSNGTSGGQKGIESIIYHLKNDKFLRLKIGIATTESTNSLASYVLAPFDHQYEQQVTNIVNESVDAIKFLLENDVSKTMNKYN
;
A
#
# COMPACT_ATOMS: atom_id res chain seq x y z
N MET A 1 10.90 2.08 10.71
CA MET A 1 9.89 1.24 9.98
C MET A 1 9.98 1.50 8.48
N THR A 2 9.64 0.51 7.64
CA THR A 2 9.55 0.67 6.18
C THR A 2 8.10 0.53 5.73
N ILE A 3 7.55 1.57 5.11
CA ILE A 3 6.19 1.56 4.55
C ILE A 3 6.28 1.30 3.04
N VAL A 4 5.57 0.30 2.58
CA VAL A 4 5.57 -0.18 1.19
C VAL A 4 4.19 0.08 0.59
N GLY A 5 4.09 0.95 -0.39
CA GLY A 5 2.84 1.18 -1.12
C GLY A 5 2.80 0.36 -2.40
N LEU A 6 1.69 -0.33 -2.64
CA LEU A 6 1.49 -1.09 -3.87
C LEU A 6 0.73 -0.26 -4.92
N GLY A 7 1.07 -0.47 -6.18
CA GLY A 7 0.48 0.18 -7.33
C GLY A 7 1.20 -0.20 -8.63
N ASN A 8 0.67 0.28 -9.74
CA ASN A 8 1.26 0.14 -11.07
C ASN A 8 1.94 1.46 -11.49
N PRO A 9 3.15 1.40 -12.08
CA PRO A 9 3.82 2.59 -12.62
C PRO A 9 3.17 3.05 -13.91
N GLY A 10 3.33 4.34 -14.22
CA GLY A 10 2.84 4.95 -15.45
C GLY A 10 1.57 5.78 -15.26
N GLN A 11 1.46 6.85 -16.05
CA GLN A 11 0.38 7.85 -15.93
C GLN A 11 -1.00 7.22 -16.15
N GLN A 12 -1.12 6.21 -17.03
CA GLN A 12 -2.37 5.52 -17.29
C GLN A 12 -2.96 4.77 -16.09
N TYR A 13 -2.14 4.46 -15.07
CA TYR A 13 -2.57 3.79 -13.84
C TYR A 13 -2.70 4.73 -12.65
N SER A 14 -2.25 5.99 -12.77
CA SER A 14 -2.14 6.92 -11.64
C SER A 14 -3.44 7.11 -10.87
N ASN A 15 -4.59 7.07 -11.55
CA ASN A 15 -5.91 7.30 -10.95
C ASN A 15 -6.71 6.01 -10.76
N THR A 16 -6.11 4.82 -10.99
CA THR A 16 -6.83 3.55 -10.81
C THR A 16 -6.89 3.14 -9.34
N LYS A 17 -7.97 2.47 -8.95
CA LYS A 17 -8.20 1.97 -7.57
C LYS A 17 -7.03 1.13 -7.05
N HIS A 18 -6.37 0.38 -7.97
CA HIS A 18 -5.20 -0.45 -7.65
C HIS A 18 -3.96 0.34 -7.21
N ASN A 19 -3.96 1.67 -7.41
CA ASN A 19 -2.90 2.56 -6.97
C ASN A 19 -3.15 3.20 -5.58
N ALA A 20 -4.16 2.75 -4.84
CA ALA A 20 -4.47 3.29 -3.52
C ALA A 20 -3.25 3.26 -2.56
N GLY A 21 -2.42 2.21 -2.61
CA GLY A 21 -1.19 2.16 -1.83
C GLY A 21 -0.19 3.24 -2.22
N TYR A 22 -0.07 3.57 -3.52
CA TYR A 22 0.78 4.66 -4.00
C TYR A 22 0.25 6.01 -3.53
N TRP A 23 -1.06 6.26 -3.59
CA TRP A 23 -1.65 7.55 -3.17
C TRP A 23 -1.34 7.86 -1.71
N VAL A 24 -1.46 6.85 -0.83
CA VAL A 24 -1.14 7.01 0.59
C VAL A 24 0.33 7.34 0.79
N LEU A 25 1.25 6.66 0.08
CA LEU A 25 2.67 6.96 0.19
C LEU A 25 3.04 8.33 -0.40
N ASP A 26 2.39 8.75 -1.49
CA ASP A 26 2.60 10.08 -2.07
C ASP A 26 2.15 11.17 -1.10
N LYS A 27 0.97 11.00 -0.48
CA LYS A 27 0.45 11.92 0.52
C LYS A 27 1.35 11.97 1.77
N LEU A 28 1.77 10.83 2.26
CA LEU A 28 2.69 10.76 3.41
C LEU A 28 4.05 11.41 3.10
N ALA A 29 4.59 11.19 1.89
CA ALA A 29 5.84 11.81 1.45
C ALA A 29 5.71 13.34 1.33
N GLU A 30 4.59 13.82 0.77
CA GLU A 30 4.28 15.27 0.70
C GLU A 30 4.31 15.90 2.09
N GLU A 31 3.58 15.33 3.05
CA GLU A 31 3.48 15.87 4.41
C GLU A 31 4.82 15.84 5.18
N LEU A 32 5.69 14.90 4.85
CA LEU A 32 7.03 14.78 5.45
C LEU A 32 8.12 15.50 4.63
N SER A 33 7.76 16.19 3.54
CA SER A 33 8.70 16.84 2.60
C SER A 33 9.76 15.85 2.06
N LEU A 34 9.35 14.63 1.76
CA LEU A 34 10.20 13.57 1.22
C LEU A 34 10.02 13.44 -0.29
N THR A 35 11.11 13.25 -1.01
CA THR A 35 11.09 13.04 -2.47
C THR A 35 11.54 11.62 -2.81
N PHE A 36 10.74 10.92 -3.62
CA PHE A 36 11.10 9.61 -4.14
C PHE A 36 12.23 9.70 -5.18
N LYS A 37 13.15 8.74 -5.11
CA LYS A 37 14.24 8.56 -6.08
C LYS A 37 14.33 7.11 -6.50
N LEU A 38 14.84 6.88 -7.70
CA LEU A 38 15.05 5.54 -8.25
C LEU A 38 16.07 4.77 -7.40
N GLY A 39 15.76 3.51 -7.11
CA GLY A 39 16.63 2.57 -6.40
C GLY A 39 17.53 1.78 -7.34
N LYS A 40 18.28 0.81 -6.77
CA LYS A 40 19.12 -0.15 -7.52
C LYS A 40 18.35 -1.41 -7.97
N GLY A 41 17.05 -1.30 -8.14
CA GLY A 41 16.15 -2.38 -8.56
C GLY A 41 14.80 -1.78 -8.96
N ASP A 42 13.80 -2.63 -9.14
CA ASP A 42 12.47 -2.22 -9.58
C ASP A 42 11.66 -1.54 -8.46
N TYR A 43 12.20 -0.46 -7.90
CA TYR A 43 11.55 0.36 -6.88
C TYR A 43 12.03 1.81 -6.92
N VAL A 44 11.14 2.71 -6.48
CA VAL A 44 11.51 4.05 -6.01
C VAL A 44 11.39 4.10 -4.49
N HIS A 45 12.22 4.90 -3.86
CA HIS A 45 12.22 5.03 -2.41
C HIS A 45 12.53 6.44 -1.94
N SER A 46 12.07 6.73 -0.72
CA SER A 46 12.45 7.91 0.03
C SER A 46 12.70 7.55 1.49
N LYS A 47 13.46 8.36 2.22
CA LYS A 47 13.73 8.11 3.64
C LYS A 47 14.08 9.38 4.39
N ASN A 48 13.81 9.36 5.70
CA ASN A 48 14.43 10.23 6.70
C ASN A 48 15.17 9.36 7.76
N ALA A 49 15.42 9.89 8.95
CA ALA A 49 16.13 9.18 10.03
C ALA A 49 15.39 7.88 10.45
N ASP A 50 14.06 7.93 10.59
CA ASP A 50 13.28 6.90 11.27
C ASP A 50 12.35 6.11 10.32
N LEU A 51 12.06 6.66 9.14
CA LEU A 51 11.06 6.14 8.22
C LEU A 51 11.63 5.94 6.83
N ARG A 52 11.22 4.85 6.19
CA ARG A 52 11.50 4.54 4.79
C ARG A 52 10.19 4.35 4.04
N LEU A 53 10.06 4.96 2.88
CA LEU A 53 8.93 4.80 1.96
C LEU A 53 9.42 4.11 0.71
N VAL A 54 8.70 3.09 0.25
CA VAL A 54 9.09 2.28 -0.91
C VAL A 54 7.88 2.02 -1.80
N LYS A 55 8.01 2.26 -3.09
CA LYS A 55 7.04 1.86 -4.10
C LYS A 55 7.73 0.92 -5.09
N PRO A 56 7.41 -0.40 -5.09
CA PRO A 56 7.83 -1.29 -6.18
C PRO A 56 7.25 -0.80 -7.51
N ILE A 57 8.06 -0.77 -8.59
CA ILE A 57 7.67 -0.23 -9.91
C ILE A 57 7.66 -1.28 -11.03
N GLY A 58 7.72 -2.57 -10.69
CA GLY A 58 7.67 -3.70 -11.61
C GLY A 58 6.26 -4.18 -11.96
N TYR A 59 5.23 -3.32 -11.92
CA TYR A 59 3.80 -3.64 -11.95
C TYR A 59 3.35 -4.47 -10.73
N MET A 60 2.01 -4.49 -10.49
CA MET A 60 1.41 -5.09 -9.29
C MET A 60 1.84 -6.55 -9.06
N ASN A 61 1.78 -7.38 -10.08
CA ASN A 61 2.15 -8.81 -10.00
C ASN A 61 3.66 -9.08 -9.77
N ASN A 62 4.51 -8.06 -9.88
CA ASN A 62 5.96 -8.12 -9.64
C ASN A 62 6.38 -7.34 -8.39
N SER A 63 5.43 -6.88 -7.57
CA SER A 63 5.71 -6.07 -6.37
C SER A 63 6.70 -6.75 -5.41
N GLY A 64 6.64 -8.09 -5.30
CA GLY A 64 7.55 -8.87 -4.47
C GLY A 64 8.99 -8.83 -4.93
N ILE A 65 9.26 -8.72 -6.24
CA ILE A 65 10.62 -8.60 -6.80
C ILE A 65 11.26 -7.29 -6.33
N GLY A 66 10.57 -6.17 -6.56
CA GLY A 66 11.06 -4.85 -6.17
C GLY A 66 11.23 -4.71 -4.66
N LEU A 67 10.25 -5.21 -3.88
CA LEU A 67 10.35 -5.18 -2.43
C LEU A 67 11.51 -6.05 -1.91
N LYS A 68 11.65 -7.29 -2.41
CA LYS A 68 12.76 -8.16 -2.00
C LYS A 68 14.11 -7.53 -2.32
N SER A 69 14.27 -6.98 -3.54
CA SER A 69 15.50 -6.27 -3.93
C SER A 69 15.82 -5.11 -2.98
N TYR A 70 14.79 -4.34 -2.56
CA TYR A 70 14.96 -3.28 -1.58
C TYR A 70 15.38 -3.80 -0.21
N MET A 71 14.70 -4.84 0.29
CA MET A 71 14.97 -5.42 1.61
C MET A 71 16.38 -6.02 1.67
N ASP A 72 16.80 -6.76 0.64
CA ASP A 72 18.13 -7.34 0.57
C ASP A 72 19.22 -6.24 0.55
N TYR A 73 19.03 -5.18 -0.24
CA TYR A 73 20.01 -4.10 -0.37
C TYR A 73 20.19 -3.29 0.92
N PHE A 74 19.11 -3.06 1.67
CA PHE A 74 19.13 -2.26 2.90
C PHE A 74 19.12 -3.11 4.18
N ASN A 75 19.17 -4.43 4.07
CA ASN A 75 19.10 -5.39 5.18
C ASN A 75 17.87 -5.15 6.08
N ILE A 76 16.69 -5.07 5.46
CA ILE A 76 15.42 -4.80 6.16
C ILE A 76 14.79 -6.12 6.62
N ASP A 77 14.48 -6.22 7.91
CA ASP A 77 13.73 -7.34 8.48
C ASP A 77 12.24 -7.25 8.08
N ILE A 78 11.62 -8.41 7.80
CA ILE A 78 10.20 -8.50 7.43
C ILE A 78 9.26 -8.00 8.53
N ASN A 79 9.65 -8.10 9.79
CA ASN A 79 8.88 -7.57 10.91
C ASN A 79 8.86 -6.04 10.97
N ASN A 80 9.71 -5.38 10.19
CA ASN A 80 9.83 -3.93 10.12
C ASN A 80 9.17 -3.32 8.87
N ILE A 81 8.33 -4.08 8.15
CA ILE A 81 7.59 -3.57 7.00
C ILE A 81 6.09 -3.44 7.32
N LEU A 82 5.46 -2.41 6.75
CA LEU A 82 4.02 -2.26 6.59
C LEU A 82 3.72 -2.17 5.10
N VAL A 83 2.89 -3.08 4.57
CA VAL A 83 2.45 -3.05 3.17
C VAL A 83 1.05 -2.43 3.09
N VAL A 84 0.92 -1.38 2.27
CA VAL A 84 -0.30 -0.58 2.06
C VAL A 84 -0.84 -0.88 0.66
N TYR A 85 -2.11 -1.31 0.56
CA TYR A 85 -2.71 -1.76 -0.70
C TYR A 85 -4.23 -1.71 -0.69
N ASP A 86 -4.82 -1.80 -1.87
CA ASP A 86 -6.26 -1.85 -2.13
C ASP A 86 -6.90 -3.18 -1.73
N ASP A 87 -8.08 -3.13 -1.15
CA ASP A 87 -8.90 -4.32 -0.83
C ASP A 87 -10.31 -4.14 -1.40
N ALA A 88 -10.67 -4.98 -2.38
CA ALA A 88 -11.96 -4.91 -3.06
C ALA A 88 -13.12 -5.56 -2.27
N ASP A 89 -12.83 -6.27 -1.19
CA ASP A 89 -13.84 -6.83 -0.27
C ASP A 89 -14.15 -5.86 0.88
N LEU A 90 -13.34 -4.81 1.05
CA LEU A 90 -13.53 -3.80 2.08
C LEU A 90 -14.21 -2.55 1.48
N PRO A 91 -15.33 -2.07 2.07
CA PRO A 91 -16.01 -0.89 1.57
C PRO A 91 -15.10 0.35 1.52
N LEU A 92 -15.29 1.19 0.49
CA LEU A 92 -14.66 2.51 0.42
C LEU A 92 -15.00 3.34 1.68
N GLY A 93 -14.00 4.02 2.24
CA GLY A 93 -14.12 4.70 3.52
C GLY A 93 -13.80 3.83 4.73
N LYS A 94 -13.30 2.59 4.53
CA LYS A 94 -12.80 1.72 5.60
C LYS A 94 -11.36 1.33 5.36
N ILE A 95 -10.57 1.33 6.43
CA ILE A 95 -9.23 0.77 6.45
C ILE A 95 -9.17 -0.42 7.41
N ARG A 96 -8.17 -1.29 7.25
CA ARG A 96 -7.98 -2.42 8.15
C ARG A 96 -6.51 -2.83 8.25
N PHE A 97 -5.98 -2.90 9.46
CA PHE A 97 -4.69 -3.52 9.73
C PHE A 97 -4.81 -5.03 9.88
N LYS A 98 -3.81 -5.76 9.37
CA LYS A 98 -3.59 -7.20 9.61
C LYS A 98 -2.12 -7.50 9.75
N SER A 99 -1.75 -8.43 10.66
CA SER A 99 -0.37 -8.84 10.90
C SER A 99 0.08 -10.04 10.07
N ASN A 100 -0.85 -10.75 9.43
CA ASN A 100 -0.58 -11.95 8.61
C ASN A 100 -1.78 -12.30 7.73
N GLY A 101 -1.66 -13.36 6.93
CA GLY A 101 -2.76 -13.98 6.18
C GLY A 101 -2.45 -14.16 4.70
N THR A 102 -3.38 -14.81 3.99
CA THR A 102 -3.30 -15.03 2.54
C THR A 102 -3.37 -13.73 1.75
N SER A 103 -3.17 -13.79 0.44
CA SER A 103 -3.27 -12.62 -0.44
C SER A 103 -4.69 -12.08 -0.60
N GLY A 104 -5.72 -12.90 -0.34
CA GLY A 104 -7.10 -12.55 -0.65
C GLY A 104 -7.33 -12.27 -2.14
N GLY A 105 -6.48 -12.82 -3.03
CA GLY A 105 -6.54 -12.58 -4.47
C GLY A 105 -5.83 -11.31 -4.94
N GLN A 106 -5.34 -10.44 -4.05
CA GLN A 106 -4.59 -9.26 -4.43
C GLN A 106 -3.19 -9.65 -4.94
N LYS A 107 -2.91 -9.33 -6.21
CA LYS A 107 -1.74 -9.84 -6.94
C LYS A 107 -0.40 -9.33 -6.42
N GLY A 108 -0.36 -8.12 -5.88
CA GLY A 108 0.85 -7.58 -5.27
C GLY A 108 1.22 -8.31 -3.98
N ILE A 109 0.22 -8.60 -3.13
CA ILE A 109 0.42 -9.39 -1.90
C ILE A 109 0.81 -10.83 -2.24
N GLU A 110 0.19 -11.43 -3.25
CA GLU A 110 0.56 -12.76 -3.75
C GLU A 110 2.04 -12.80 -4.16
N SER A 111 2.48 -11.82 -4.93
CA SER A 111 3.88 -11.66 -5.34
C SER A 111 4.83 -11.48 -4.15
N ILE A 112 4.45 -10.66 -3.16
CA ILE A 112 5.26 -10.44 -1.95
C ILE A 112 5.41 -11.76 -1.16
N ILE A 113 4.31 -12.45 -0.87
CA ILE A 113 4.34 -13.74 -0.15
C ILE A 113 5.24 -14.75 -0.89
N TYR A 114 5.11 -14.84 -2.22
CA TYR A 114 5.91 -15.75 -3.04
C TYR A 114 7.42 -15.46 -2.95
N HIS A 115 7.83 -14.19 -3.08
CA HIS A 115 9.24 -13.82 -3.13
C HIS A 115 9.89 -13.75 -1.73
N LEU A 116 9.15 -13.37 -0.70
CA LEU A 116 9.63 -13.36 0.68
C LEU A 116 9.49 -14.72 1.37
N LYS A 117 8.73 -15.66 0.78
CA LYS A 117 8.38 -16.98 1.36
C LYS A 117 7.80 -16.88 2.78
N ASN A 118 7.07 -15.79 3.03
CA ASN A 118 6.52 -15.48 4.34
C ASN A 118 5.28 -14.60 4.19
N ASP A 119 4.23 -14.89 4.93
CA ASP A 119 2.97 -14.13 4.98
C ASP A 119 2.80 -13.30 6.27
N LYS A 120 3.78 -13.39 7.19
CA LYS A 120 3.77 -12.71 8.49
C LYS A 120 4.44 -11.34 8.38
N PHE A 121 3.72 -10.38 7.81
CA PHE A 121 4.10 -8.97 7.77
C PHE A 121 2.86 -8.10 7.96
N LEU A 122 3.08 -6.90 8.51
CA LEU A 122 2.01 -5.96 8.78
C LEU A 122 1.44 -5.39 7.48
N ARG A 123 0.13 -5.26 7.41
CA ARG A 123 -0.63 -4.78 6.25
C ARG A 123 -1.61 -3.71 6.65
N LEU A 124 -1.74 -2.68 5.82
CA LEU A 124 -2.84 -1.73 5.86
C LEU A 124 -3.65 -1.92 4.58
N LYS A 125 -4.86 -2.41 4.73
CA LYS A 125 -5.84 -2.59 3.66
C LYS A 125 -6.66 -1.32 3.52
N ILE A 126 -6.78 -0.84 2.29
CA ILE A 126 -7.59 0.33 1.94
C ILE A 126 -8.82 -0.18 1.20
N GLY A 127 -9.99 0.03 1.76
CA GLY A 127 -11.25 -0.35 1.14
C GLY A 127 -11.50 0.43 -0.15
N ILE A 128 -11.78 -0.30 -1.22
CA ILE A 128 -12.11 0.27 -2.51
C ILE A 128 -13.48 -0.16 -3.04
N ALA A 129 -14.21 -1.06 -2.32
CA ALA A 129 -15.51 -1.54 -2.77
C ALA A 129 -16.54 -0.41 -2.78
N THR A 130 -17.23 -0.26 -3.90
CA THR A 130 -18.36 0.68 -4.10
C THR A 130 -19.58 -0.08 -4.61
N THR A 131 -20.68 0.61 -4.83
CA THR A 131 -21.89 0.02 -5.44
C THR A 131 -21.80 -0.10 -6.96
N GLU A 132 -20.68 0.30 -7.57
CA GLU A 132 -20.48 0.19 -9.02
C GLU A 132 -20.51 -1.28 -9.46
N SER A 133 -21.32 -1.58 -10.48
CA SER A 133 -21.31 -2.91 -11.11
C SER A 133 -20.11 -3.02 -12.05
N THR A 134 -19.44 -4.17 -12.03
CA THR A 134 -18.29 -4.41 -12.89
C THR A 134 -18.37 -5.81 -13.51
N ASN A 135 -17.77 -5.98 -14.69
CA ASN A 135 -17.73 -7.26 -15.38
C ASN A 135 -16.69 -8.22 -14.78
N SER A 136 -15.68 -7.68 -14.10
CA SER A 136 -14.66 -8.49 -13.43
C SER A 136 -13.89 -7.66 -12.40
N LEU A 137 -13.33 -8.31 -11.38
CA LEU A 137 -12.47 -7.70 -10.38
C LEU A 137 -11.24 -7.03 -11.03
N ALA A 138 -10.64 -7.65 -12.05
CA ALA A 138 -9.49 -7.09 -12.75
C ALA A 138 -9.82 -5.76 -13.42
N SER A 139 -10.97 -5.66 -14.09
CA SER A 139 -11.43 -4.39 -14.69
C SER A 139 -11.73 -3.35 -13.61
N TYR A 140 -12.31 -3.76 -12.49
CA TYR A 140 -12.66 -2.87 -11.39
C TYR A 140 -11.45 -2.17 -10.79
N VAL A 141 -10.43 -2.92 -10.42
CA VAL A 141 -9.24 -2.35 -9.77
C VAL A 141 -8.40 -1.49 -10.71
N LEU A 142 -8.47 -1.73 -12.02
CA LEU A 142 -7.79 -0.94 -13.05
C LEU A 142 -8.61 0.25 -13.57
N ALA A 143 -9.80 0.48 -13.04
CA ALA A 143 -10.60 1.66 -13.33
C ALA A 143 -10.41 2.75 -12.26
N PRO A 144 -10.59 4.04 -12.60
CA PRO A 144 -10.69 5.11 -11.62
C PRO A 144 -11.98 4.97 -10.81
N PHE A 145 -12.08 5.70 -9.70
CA PHE A 145 -13.36 5.92 -9.04
C PHE A 145 -14.23 6.89 -9.86
N ASP A 146 -15.56 6.73 -9.77
CA ASP A 146 -16.51 7.72 -10.26
C ASP A 146 -16.35 9.03 -9.45
N HIS A 147 -16.62 10.17 -10.09
CA HIS A 147 -16.52 11.51 -9.48
C HIS A 147 -17.28 11.64 -8.15
N GLN A 148 -18.40 10.96 -8.00
CA GLN A 148 -19.17 10.99 -6.74
C GLN A 148 -18.38 10.48 -5.53
N TYR A 149 -17.31 9.73 -5.73
CA TYR A 149 -16.48 9.15 -4.66
C TYR A 149 -15.20 9.96 -4.34
N GLU A 150 -14.88 11.01 -5.07
CA GLU A 150 -13.63 11.78 -4.92
C GLU A 150 -13.37 12.22 -3.48
N GLN A 151 -14.40 12.74 -2.81
CA GLN A 151 -14.26 13.17 -1.42
C GLN A 151 -13.99 12.00 -0.48
N GLN A 152 -14.63 10.85 -0.70
CA GLN A 152 -14.40 9.64 0.10
C GLN A 152 -13.00 9.07 -0.13
N VAL A 153 -12.51 9.11 -1.37
CA VAL A 153 -11.12 8.71 -1.71
C VAL A 153 -10.12 9.61 -1.01
N THR A 154 -10.32 10.93 -1.06
CA THR A 154 -9.47 11.88 -0.34
C THR A 154 -9.46 11.60 1.16
N ASN A 155 -10.62 11.38 1.75
CA ASN A 155 -10.76 11.12 3.18
C ASN A 155 -10.05 9.81 3.60
N ILE A 156 -10.21 8.72 2.84
CA ILE A 156 -9.59 7.44 3.18
C ILE A 156 -8.05 7.47 3.02
N VAL A 157 -7.54 8.24 2.07
CA VAL A 157 -6.10 8.47 1.92
C VAL A 157 -5.56 9.22 3.14
N ASN A 158 -6.20 10.30 3.56
CA ASN A 158 -5.80 11.07 4.75
C ASN A 158 -5.90 10.21 6.02
N GLU A 159 -7.00 9.48 6.21
CA GLU A 159 -7.16 8.55 7.35
C GLU A 159 -6.06 7.47 7.38
N SER A 160 -5.67 6.95 6.20
CA SER A 160 -4.58 5.97 6.09
C SER A 160 -3.23 6.58 6.50
N VAL A 161 -2.97 7.82 6.12
CA VAL A 161 -1.76 8.56 6.55
C VAL A 161 -1.76 8.78 8.06
N ASP A 162 -2.89 9.21 8.63
CA ASP A 162 -3.03 9.39 10.09
C ASP A 162 -2.86 8.07 10.85
N ALA A 163 -3.40 6.98 10.32
CA ALA A 163 -3.24 5.65 10.89
C ALA A 163 -1.78 5.17 10.86
N ILE A 164 -1.05 5.46 9.78
CA ILE A 164 0.39 5.16 9.70
C ILE A 164 1.18 6.00 10.72
N LYS A 165 0.91 7.30 10.82
CA LYS A 165 1.56 8.16 11.82
C LYS A 165 1.27 7.67 13.24
N PHE A 166 0.03 7.29 13.53
CA PHE A 166 -0.33 6.73 14.83
C PHE A 166 0.43 5.43 15.12
N LEU A 167 0.59 4.55 14.11
CA LEU A 167 1.38 3.32 14.25
C LEU A 167 2.86 3.60 14.55
N LEU A 168 3.44 4.67 13.99
CA LEU A 168 4.83 5.03 14.24
C LEU A 168 5.09 5.49 15.69
N GLU A 169 4.06 6.00 16.36
CA GLU A 169 4.10 6.48 17.75
C GLU A 169 3.59 5.46 18.77
N ASN A 170 2.91 4.39 18.31
CA ASN A 170 2.23 3.42 19.16
C ASN A 170 2.54 1.99 18.70
N ASP A 171 2.15 1.02 19.52
CA ASP A 171 2.22 -0.40 19.14
C ASP A 171 1.09 -0.80 18.16
N VAL A 172 1.31 -1.95 17.48
CA VAL A 172 0.37 -2.51 16.50
C VAL A 172 -0.99 -2.81 17.12
N SER A 173 -1.04 -3.30 18.37
CA SER A 173 -2.30 -3.66 19.05
C SER A 173 -3.18 -2.44 19.28
N LYS A 174 -2.60 -1.33 19.78
CA LYS A 174 -3.33 -0.06 19.96
C LYS A 174 -3.82 0.49 18.64
N THR A 175 -2.98 0.39 17.59
CA THR A 175 -3.34 0.85 16.25
C THR A 175 -4.51 0.05 15.69
N MET A 176 -4.47 -1.29 15.80
CA MET A 176 -5.58 -2.15 15.37
C MET A 176 -6.86 -1.87 16.15
N ASN A 177 -6.77 -1.66 17.46
CA ASN A 177 -7.95 -1.35 18.29
C ASN A 177 -8.61 -0.01 17.90
N LYS A 178 -7.84 0.95 17.40
CA LYS A 178 -8.35 2.26 17.01
C LYS A 178 -8.94 2.28 15.60
N TYR A 179 -8.32 1.55 14.65
CA TYR A 179 -8.62 1.68 13.22
C TYR A 179 -9.31 0.46 12.58
N ASN A 180 -9.41 -0.69 13.28
CA ASN A 180 -10.18 -1.85 12.84
C ASN A 180 -11.59 -1.82 13.42
#